data_a14767f489bc01febdab1943850a12f0
#
_entry.id   a14767f489bc01febdab1943850a12f0
#
_cell.length_a   1.000
_cell.length_b   1.000
_cell.length_c   1.000
_cell.angle_alpha   90.00
_cell.angle_beta   90.00
_cell.angle_gamma   90.00
#
_symmetry.space_group_name_H-M   'P 1'
#
loop_
_entity.id
_entity.type
_entity.pdbx_description
1 polymer ?
#
loop_
_entity_poly.entity_id
_entity_poly.type
_entity_poly.pdbx_seq_one_letter_code
_entity_poly.pdbx_strand_id
1 'polypeptide(L)'
;GDGLPDGEVRDVYRELDPGSAVTLALRARGRVLGAMSVYRARGRQLMDIWDQETLSEVADRVALALDSAALQEQERRMAEDLQRSLLTAPPEPDHAEIAVRYVPAVRAAQVGGDWYDAFLQPDGATVVAIGDVVGHDTVAAAAMGQLRSLLRGIAYSTSGGPAHVLGDLDRAIEGLQVHALATAAVARFEQTSEERGRGETRLRWSSAGHPPLMVLAPDGGVQVLATERADLMLGVHPTAARKEQVLPLPWGSTVLLYTDGLVEGPGLPLDDGVARLAGLLGELGDRPLAELCDQLVARMRPGGSEDDVALVAVRLHPEDRPRPPEAGPTIVPRVLPPVG
;
A
#
# COMPACT_ATOMS: atom_id res chain seq x y z
N GLY A 1 -32.65 31.34 -30.15
CA GLY A 1 -32.48 29.89 -29.96
C GLY A 1 -31.73 29.17 -31.08
N ASP A 2 -31.39 29.87 -32.18
CA ASP A 2 -30.88 29.21 -33.41
C ASP A 2 -29.35 29.00 -33.46
N GLY A 3 -28.64 29.25 -32.36
CA GLY A 3 -27.17 29.10 -32.32
C GLY A 3 -26.66 27.91 -31.53
N LEU A 4 -27.51 27.09 -30.94
CA LEU A 4 -27.10 25.91 -30.19
C LEU A 4 -27.02 24.68 -31.12
N PRO A 5 -25.97 23.85 -31.01
CA PRO A 5 -25.89 22.60 -31.76
C PRO A 5 -27.04 21.64 -31.37
N ASP A 6 -27.47 20.80 -32.30
CA ASP A 6 -28.44 19.77 -32.01
C ASP A 6 -27.92 18.78 -30.99
N GLY A 7 -28.75 18.40 -30.00
CA GLY A 7 -28.39 17.48 -28.94
C GLY A 7 -29.08 17.82 -27.62
N GLU A 8 -28.70 17.09 -26.58
CA GLU A 8 -29.27 17.13 -25.24
C GLU A 8 -29.31 18.56 -24.63
N VAL A 9 -28.31 19.37 -24.91
CA VAL A 9 -28.24 20.77 -24.45
C VAL A 9 -29.35 21.63 -25.07
N ARG A 10 -29.65 21.43 -26.36
CA ARG A 10 -30.73 22.15 -27.04
C ARG A 10 -32.11 21.72 -26.52
N ASP A 11 -32.29 20.46 -26.19
CA ASP A 11 -33.56 19.93 -25.69
C ASP A 11 -33.85 20.47 -24.29
N VAL A 12 -32.84 20.46 -23.40
CA VAL A 12 -32.90 21.10 -22.07
C VAL A 12 -33.18 22.60 -22.19
N TYR A 13 -32.57 23.28 -23.16
CA TYR A 13 -32.78 24.71 -23.35
C TYR A 13 -34.23 25.00 -23.82
N ARG A 14 -34.81 24.13 -24.66
CA ARG A 14 -36.21 24.25 -25.09
C ARG A 14 -37.19 23.98 -23.95
N GLU A 15 -36.90 23.01 -23.11
CA GLU A 15 -37.72 22.68 -21.94
C GLU A 15 -37.71 23.78 -20.90
N LEU A 16 -36.56 24.44 -20.66
CA LEU A 16 -36.42 25.52 -19.74
C LEU A 16 -37.11 26.84 -20.19
N ASP A 17 -37.41 27.01 -21.50
CA ASP A 17 -37.98 28.22 -22.09
C ASP A 17 -37.47 29.51 -21.46
N PRO A 18 -36.18 29.82 -21.53
CA PRO A 18 -35.59 30.94 -20.81
C PRO A 18 -36.00 32.29 -21.38
N GLY A 19 -36.37 33.19 -20.51
CA GLY A 19 -36.67 34.59 -20.85
C GLY A 19 -35.43 35.45 -21.01
N SER A 20 -34.40 35.18 -20.20
CA SER A 20 -33.06 35.79 -20.31
C SER A 20 -31.99 34.79 -19.87
N ALA A 21 -30.78 34.96 -20.39
CA ALA A 21 -29.60 34.12 -20.05
C ALA A 21 -28.34 34.99 -19.98
N VAL A 22 -27.46 34.66 -19.06
CA VAL A 22 -26.11 35.20 -18.98
C VAL A 22 -25.13 34.04 -18.95
N THR A 23 -24.15 34.06 -19.83
CA THR A 23 -23.06 33.12 -19.87
C THR A 23 -21.75 33.80 -19.52
N LEU A 24 -21.07 33.30 -18.50
CA LEU A 24 -19.84 33.84 -17.94
C LEU A 24 -18.72 32.83 -18.12
N ALA A 25 -17.56 33.29 -18.54
CA ALA A 25 -16.37 32.44 -18.60
C ALA A 25 -15.84 32.20 -17.18
N LEU A 26 -15.65 30.93 -16.81
CA LEU A 26 -14.97 30.54 -15.59
C LEU A 26 -13.45 30.66 -15.80
N ARG A 27 -12.86 31.70 -15.20
CA ARG A 27 -11.44 32.02 -15.39
C ARG A 27 -10.67 31.90 -14.07
N ALA A 28 -9.59 31.14 -14.08
CA ALA A 28 -8.65 31.09 -12.97
C ALA A 28 -7.21 31.13 -13.49
N ARG A 29 -6.33 31.87 -12.83
CA ARG A 29 -4.90 32.00 -13.15
C ARG A 29 -4.63 32.28 -14.63
N GLY A 30 -5.44 33.12 -15.25
CA GLY A 30 -5.30 33.53 -16.66
C GLY A 30 -5.78 32.51 -17.69
N ARG A 31 -6.36 31.37 -17.27
CA ARG A 31 -6.93 30.33 -18.15
C ARG A 31 -8.45 30.32 -18.07
N VAL A 32 -9.11 29.93 -19.15
CA VAL A 32 -10.54 29.65 -19.19
C VAL A 32 -10.73 28.15 -18.88
N LEU A 33 -11.38 27.84 -17.77
CA LEU A 33 -11.68 26.48 -17.34
C LEU A 33 -12.98 25.94 -17.93
N GLY A 34 -13.92 26.84 -18.26
CA GLY A 34 -15.23 26.52 -18.76
C GLY A 34 -16.13 27.72 -18.84
N ALA A 35 -17.44 27.50 -18.90
CA ALA A 35 -18.44 28.56 -18.86
C ALA A 35 -19.57 28.17 -17.89
N MET A 36 -20.11 29.16 -17.19
CA MET A 36 -21.28 29.06 -16.34
C MET A 36 -22.42 29.81 -17.02
N SER A 37 -23.54 29.14 -17.29
CA SER A 37 -24.74 29.76 -17.84
C SER A 37 -25.85 29.76 -16.80
N VAL A 38 -26.43 30.93 -16.59
CA VAL A 38 -27.54 31.14 -15.68
C VAL A 38 -28.74 31.59 -16.48
N TYR A 39 -29.89 30.98 -16.25
CA TYR A 39 -31.11 31.22 -16.98
C TYR A 39 -32.21 31.76 -16.03
N ARG A 40 -33.03 32.65 -16.53
CA ARG A 40 -34.24 33.13 -15.84
C ARG A 40 -35.47 32.82 -16.70
N ALA A 41 -36.48 32.21 -16.12
CA ALA A 41 -37.66 31.73 -16.82
C ALA A 41 -38.41 32.90 -17.51
N ARG A 42 -39.07 32.63 -18.60
CA ARG A 42 -39.93 33.57 -19.32
C ARG A 42 -41.03 34.11 -18.41
N GLY A 43 -41.30 35.43 -18.49
CA GLY A 43 -42.28 36.11 -17.64
C GLY A 43 -41.73 36.61 -16.30
N ARG A 44 -40.46 36.34 -16.00
CA ARG A 44 -39.73 36.99 -14.89
C ARG A 44 -39.05 38.27 -15.38
N GLN A 45 -38.69 39.15 -14.42
CA GLN A 45 -37.89 40.33 -14.73
C GLN A 45 -36.58 39.92 -15.42
N LEU A 46 -36.16 40.60 -16.47
CA LEU A 46 -34.89 40.35 -17.15
C LEU A 46 -33.72 40.56 -16.21
N MET A 47 -32.62 39.84 -16.44
CA MET A 47 -31.38 40.07 -15.68
C MET A 47 -30.83 41.44 -15.94
N ASP A 48 -30.60 42.21 -14.85
CA ASP A 48 -30.04 43.54 -14.89
C ASP A 48 -28.52 43.55 -14.66
N ILE A 49 -27.95 44.76 -14.56
CA ILE A 49 -26.50 44.92 -14.38
C ILE A 49 -26.02 44.38 -13.02
N TRP A 50 -26.84 44.50 -11.98
CA TRP A 50 -26.53 44.00 -10.64
C TRP A 50 -26.55 42.45 -10.59
N ASP A 51 -27.49 41.85 -11.30
CA ASP A 51 -27.50 40.40 -11.49
C ASP A 51 -26.21 39.92 -12.18
N GLN A 52 -25.75 40.65 -13.23
CA GLN A 52 -24.53 40.28 -13.97
C GLN A 52 -23.27 40.47 -13.12
N GLU A 53 -23.17 41.52 -12.33
CA GLU A 53 -22.04 41.72 -11.40
C GLU A 53 -22.00 40.66 -10.33
N THR A 54 -23.15 40.33 -9.71
CA THR A 54 -23.25 39.22 -8.73
C THR A 54 -22.87 37.90 -9.33
N LEU A 55 -23.38 37.59 -10.54
CA LEU A 55 -23.06 36.36 -11.24
C LEU A 55 -21.58 36.27 -11.65
N SER A 56 -20.95 37.42 -11.97
CA SER A 56 -19.51 37.47 -12.24
C SER A 56 -18.69 37.11 -11.01
N GLU A 57 -19.02 37.66 -9.84
CA GLU A 57 -18.36 37.28 -8.59
C GLU A 57 -18.52 35.81 -8.25
N VAL A 58 -19.73 35.27 -8.47
CA VAL A 58 -19.99 33.82 -8.29
C VAL A 58 -19.15 32.98 -9.27
N ALA A 59 -19.10 33.38 -10.55
CA ALA A 59 -18.31 32.72 -11.56
C ALA A 59 -16.81 32.71 -11.21
N ASP A 60 -16.28 33.80 -10.70
CA ASP A 60 -14.87 33.89 -10.28
C ASP A 60 -14.59 32.94 -9.10
N ARG A 61 -15.49 32.91 -8.09
CA ARG A 61 -15.36 31.95 -6.96
C ARG A 61 -15.46 30.50 -7.39
N VAL A 62 -16.43 30.20 -8.27
CA VAL A 62 -16.58 28.84 -8.84
C VAL A 62 -15.34 28.45 -9.64
N ALA A 63 -14.82 29.37 -10.47
CA ALA A 63 -13.60 29.11 -11.24
C ALA A 63 -12.39 28.81 -10.34
N LEU A 64 -12.22 29.59 -9.26
CA LEU A 64 -11.14 29.38 -8.30
C LEU A 64 -11.29 28.03 -7.57
N ALA A 65 -12.50 27.67 -7.16
CA ALA A 65 -12.78 26.39 -6.52
C ALA A 65 -12.50 25.21 -7.45
N LEU A 66 -12.92 25.30 -8.72
CA LEU A 66 -12.66 24.28 -9.73
C LEU A 66 -11.16 24.13 -10.04
N ASP A 67 -10.44 25.24 -10.16
CA ASP A 67 -8.98 25.22 -10.40
C ASP A 67 -8.23 24.57 -9.22
N SER A 68 -8.63 24.91 -7.99
CA SER A 68 -8.06 24.30 -6.79
C SER A 68 -8.35 22.80 -6.70
N ALA A 69 -9.59 22.39 -6.99
CA ALA A 69 -9.95 20.98 -7.00
C ALA A 69 -9.21 20.19 -8.11
N ALA A 70 -9.04 20.78 -9.30
CA ALA A 70 -8.30 20.16 -10.39
C ALA A 70 -6.81 19.99 -10.06
N LEU A 71 -6.20 20.98 -9.39
CA LEU A 71 -4.80 20.90 -8.94
C LEU A 71 -4.62 19.81 -7.87
N GLN A 72 -5.50 19.77 -6.88
CA GLN A 72 -5.48 18.72 -5.85
C GLN A 72 -5.62 17.32 -6.46
N GLU A 73 -6.53 17.16 -7.42
CA GLU A 73 -6.71 15.87 -8.11
C GLU A 73 -5.47 15.51 -8.95
N GLN A 74 -4.82 16.50 -9.58
CA GLN A 74 -3.56 16.25 -10.30
C GLN A 74 -2.44 15.86 -9.36
N GLU A 75 -2.26 16.54 -8.23
CA GLU A 75 -1.28 16.20 -7.21
C GLU A 75 -1.53 14.78 -6.66
N ARG A 76 -2.79 14.44 -6.34
CA ARG A 76 -3.17 13.10 -5.90
C ARG A 76 -2.81 12.02 -6.91
N ARG A 77 -3.13 12.21 -8.20
CA ARG A 77 -2.77 11.25 -9.25
C ARG A 77 -1.26 11.08 -9.40
N MET A 78 -0.52 12.19 -9.36
CA MET A 78 0.95 12.11 -9.43
C MET A 78 1.52 11.35 -8.24
N ALA A 79 0.98 11.55 -7.04
CA ALA A 79 1.36 10.83 -5.84
C ALA A 79 1.08 9.32 -5.98
N GLU A 80 -0.14 8.95 -6.43
CA GLU A 80 -0.52 7.55 -6.65
C GLU A 80 0.33 6.87 -7.73
N ASP A 81 0.62 7.56 -8.82
CA ASP A 81 1.45 7.04 -9.92
C ASP A 81 2.90 6.83 -9.46
N LEU A 82 3.46 7.78 -8.69
CA LEU A 82 4.77 7.64 -8.08
C LEU A 82 4.82 6.43 -7.15
N GLN A 83 3.89 6.32 -6.22
CA GLN A 83 3.79 5.24 -5.27
C GLN A 83 3.65 3.88 -5.97
N ARG A 84 2.76 3.79 -6.97
CA ARG A 84 2.60 2.58 -7.79
C ARG A 84 3.86 2.20 -8.54
N SER A 85 4.66 3.17 -9.00
CA SER A 85 5.92 2.94 -9.69
C SER A 85 7.03 2.43 -8.75
N LEU A 86 6.94 2.75 -7.46
CA LEU A 86 7.86 2.28 -6.44
C LEU A 86 7.54 0.86 -5.96
N LEU A 87 6.30 0.38 -6.12
CA LEU A 87 5.89 -0.96 -5.73
C LEU A 87 6.02 -1.92 -6.93
N THR A 88 6.68 -3.07 -6.73
CA THR A 88 6.85 -4.09 -7.78
C THR A 88 5.85 -5.22 -7.59
N ALA A 89 5.39 -5.79 -8.71
CA ALA A 89 4.61 -7.02 -8.65
C ALA A 89 5.42 -8.13 -7.95
N PRO A 90 4.79 -8.94 -7.09
CA PRO A 90 5.47 -10.06 -6.45
C PRO A 90 5.85 -11.11 -7.51
N PRO A 91 6.94 -11.87 -7.27
CA PRO A 91 7.30 -13.01 -8.12
C PRO A 91 6.26 -14.14 -7.95
N GLU A 92 6.29 -15.09 -8.86
CA GLU A 92 5.55 -16.35 -8.76
C GLU A 92 6.52 -17.49 -8.41
N PRO A 93 6.86 -17.70 -7.13
CA PRO A 93 7.75 -18.79 -6.74
C PRO A 93 7.09 -20.16 -6.96
N ASP A 94 7.92 -21.20 -7.08
CA ASP A 94 7.47 -22.57 -7.32
C ASP A 94 6.88 -23.26 -6.08
N HIS A 95 7.03 -22.67 -4.91
CA HIS A 95 6.66 -23.25 -3.59
C HIS A 95 5.70 -22.40 -2.78
N ALA A 96 5.27 -21.24 -3.31
CA ALA A 96 4.36 -20.34 -2.61
C ALA A 96 3.53 -19.49 -3.58
N GLU A 97 2.32 -19.17 -3.18
CA GLU A 97 1.47 -18.14 -3.78
C GLU A 97 1.62 -16.87 -2.97
N ILE A 98 1.83 -15.71 -3.63
CA ILE A 98 1.98 -14.40 -2.99
C ILE A 98 0.86 -13.49 -3.48
N ALA A 99 0.09 -12.94 -2.55
CA ALA A 99 -0.90 -11.91 -2.82
C ALA A 99 -0.55 -10.64 -2.06
N VAL A 100 -0.67 -9.49 -2.73
CA VAL A 100 -0.39 -8.18 -2.14
C VAL A 100 -1.60 -7.27 -2.29
N ARG A 101 -1.82 -6.40 -1.29
CA ARG A 101 -2.77 -5.31 -1.38
C ARG A 101 -2.12 -4.04 -0.87
N TYR A 102 -2.38 -2.97 -1.58
CA TYR A 102 -2.01 -1.63 -1.17
C TYR A 102 -3.23 -0.73 -1.31
N VAL A 103 -3.63 -0.09 -0.23
CA VAL A 103 -4.78 0.81 -0.18
C VAL A 103 -4.29 2.16 0.35
N PRO A 104 -4.25 3.20 -0.48
CA PRO A 104 -3.84 4.52 -0.04
C PRO A 104 -4.87 5.13 0.92
N ALA A 105 -4.40 6.00 1.81
CA ALA A 105 -5.23 6.75 2.73
C ALA A 105 -6.29 7.61 2.02
N VAL A 106 -7.50 7.68 2.58
CA VAL A 106 -8.64 8.39 1.96
C VAL A 106 -8.43 9.91 1.93
N ARG A 107 -7.67 10.48 2.86
CA ARG A 107 -7.52 11.94 3.03
C ARG A 107 -6.39 12.57 2.21
N ALA A 108 -5.64 11.82 1.45
CA ALA A 108 -4.34 12.33 1.02
C ALA A 108 -4.23 12.57 -0.47
N ALA A 109 -3.95 13.80 -0.82
CA ALA A 109 -3.03 14.17 -1.90
C ALA A 109 -1.56 13.90 -1.47
N GLN A 110 -1.33 12.89 -0.61
CA GLN A 110 -0.06 12.60 0.06
C GLN A 110 0.43 11.23 -0.37
N VAL A 111 1.72 11.09 -0.58
CA VAL A 111 2.35 9.80 -0.87
C VAL A 111 2.66 9.14 0.46
N GLY A 112 2.18 7.91 0.68
CA GLY A 112 2.36 7.22 1.94
C GLY A 112 3.77 6.73 2.23
N GLY A 113 4.02 6.42 3.50
CA GLY A 113 5.24 5.83 4.00
C GLY A 113 5.30 4.31 3.86
N ASP A 114 4.14 3.68 3.65
CA ASP A 114 3.97 2.23 3.56
C ASP A 114 4.60 1.64 2.30
N TRP A 115 5.23 0.49 2.47
CA TRP A 115 5.81 -0.26 1.35
C TRP A 115 5.84 -1.75 1.61
N TYR A 116 5.90 -2.50 0.53
CA TYR A 116 6.21 -3.93 0.54
C TYR A 116 7.22 -4.25 -0.56
N ASP A 117 7.88 -5.38 -0.42
CA ASP A 117 8.69 -5.99 -1.47
C ASP A 117 8.61 -7.51 -1.39
N ALA A 118 8.72 -8.16 -2.54
CA ALA A 118 8.83 -9.61 -2.64
C ALA A 118 9.74 -9.96 -3.81
N PHE A 119 10.71 -10.84 -3.59
CA PHE A 119 11.66 -11.26 -4.62
C PHE A 119 12.31 -12.60 -4.27
N LEU A 120 12.90 -13.20 -5.28
CA LEU A 120 13.65 -14.43 -5.14
C LEU A 120 15.13 -14.13 -4.98
N GLN A 121 15.79 -14.83 -4.06
CA GLN A 121 17.25 -14.79 -3.91
C GLN A 121 17.91 -15.79 -4.84
N PRO A 122 19.22 -15.64 -5.14
CA PRO A 122 19.95 -16.54 -6.03
C PRO A 122 19.95 -18.00 -5.60
N ASP A 123 19.77 -18.28 -4.30
CA ASP A 123 19.65 -19.63 -3.75
C ASP A 123 18.22 -20.21 -3.84
N GLY A 124 17.28 -19.42 -4.35
CA GLY A 124 15.88 -19.79 -4.53
C GLY A 124 14.97 -19.50 -3.35
N ALA A 125 15.49 -18.97 -2.26
CA ALA A 125 14.65 -18.53 -1.16
C ALA A 125 13.77 -17.33 -1.58
N THR A 126 12.54 -17.32 -1.12
CA THR A 126 11.63 -16.20 -1.29
C THR A 126 11.78 -15.24 -0.12
N VAL A 127 12.08 -13.98 -0.42
CA VAL A 127 12.11 -12.91 0.57
C VAL A 127 10.90 -12.02 0.39
N VAL A 128 10.22 -11.73 1.50
CA VAL A 128 9.15 -10.76 1.60
C VAL A 128 9.52 -9.74 2.66
N ALA A 129 9.34 -8.48 2.34
CA ALA A 129 9.56 -7.38 3.25
C ALA A 129 8.35 -6.44 3.25
N ILE A 130 8.08 -5.84 4.39
CA ILE A 130 7.07 -4.81 4.56
C ILE A 130 7.61 -3.77 5.53
N GLY A 131 7.17 -2.54 5.40
CA GLY A 131 7.57 -1.48 6.32
C GLY A 131 6.73 -0.24 6.16
N ASP A 132 6.93 0.69 7.08
CA ASP A 132 6.29 1.98 7.10
C ASP A 132 7.29 3.04 7.58
N VAL A 133 7.43 4.12 6.81
CA VAL A 133 8.28 5.28 7.12
C VAL A 133 7.45 6.32 7.87
N VAL A 134 7.97 6.77 9.00
CA VAL A 134 7.33 7.83 9.79
C VAL A 134 7.10 9.08 8.96
N GLY A 135 5.83 9.45 8.78
CA GLY A 135 5.41 10.60 7.98
C GLY A 135 4.63 10.20 6.73
N HIS A 136 3.93 11.17 6.14
CA HIS A 136 2.99 10.96 5.03
C HIS A 136 3.14 12.06 3.97
N ASP A 137 4.36 12.54 3.75
CA ASP A 137 4.68 13.56 2.77
C ASP A 137 5.63 13.04 1.68
N THR A 138 5.99 13.88 0.75
CA THR A 138 6.92 13.54 -0.34
C THR A 138 8.31 13.18 0.16
N VAL A 139 8.71 13.64 1.36
CA VAL A 139 9.99 13.30 1.98
C VAL A 139 9.95 11.87 2.51
N ALA A 140 8.85 11.50 3.19
CA ALA A 140 8.62 10.13 3.65
C ALA A 140 8.59 9.14 2.47
N ALA A 141 7.89 9.48 1.38
CA ALA A 141 7.85 8.66 0.17
C ALA A 141 9.23 8.49 -0.50
N ALA A 142 10.04 9.54 -0.55
CA ALA A 142 11.40 9.45 -1.08
C ALA A 142 12.27 8.54 -0.19
N ALA A 143 12.16 8.68 1.13
CA ALA A 143 12.84 7.83 2.10
C ALA A 143 12.38 6.37 1.98
N MET A 144 11.08 6.12 1.84
CA MET A 144 10.50 4.79 1.59
C MET A 144 11.14 4.12 0.37
N GLY A 145 11.20 4.83 -0.77
CA GLY A 145 11.82 4.31 -1.98
C GLY A 145 13.31 3.99 -1.80
N GLN A 146 14.05 4.80 -1.04
CA GLN A 146 15.45 4.55 -0.70
C GLN A 146 15.60 3.33 0.22
N LEU A 147 14.85 3.26 1.32
CA LEU A 147 14.92 2.16 2.28
C LEU A 147 14.57 0.82 1.63
N ARG A 148 13.49 0.79 0.84
CA ARG A 148 13.09 -0.39 0.09
C ARG A 148 14.18 -0.86 -0.87
N SER A 149 14.78 0.06 -1.64
CA SER A 149 15.83 -0.26 -2.61
C SER A 149 17.10 -0.75 -1.93
N LEU A 150 17.50 -0.14 -0.81
CA LEU A 150 18.63 -0.57 0.01
C LEU A 150 18.38 -1.95 0.59
N LEU A 151 17.21 -2.18 1.21
CA LEU A 151 16.84 -3.49 1.77
C LEU A 151 16.92 -4.58 0.71
N ARG A 152 16.30 -4.35 -0.46
CA ARG A 152 16.33 -5.31 -1.57
C ARG A 152 17.75 -5.61 -2.03
N GLY A 153 18.59 -4.58 -2.21
CA GLY A 153 19.99 -4.74 -2.61
C GLY A 153 20.81 -5.51 -1.59
N ILE A 154 20.67 -5.18 -0.29
CA ILE A 154 21.33 -5.88 0.80
C ILE A 154 20.88 -7.34 0.85
N ALA A 155 19.57 -7.58 0.88
CA ALA A 155 19.03 -8.92 0.97
C ALA A 155 19.40 -9.79 -0.25
N TYR A 156 19.45 -9.22 -1.44
CA TYR A 156 19.84 -9.93 -2.66
C TYR A 156 21.32 -10.29 -2.71
N SER A 157 22.19 -9.42 -2.17
CA SER A 157 23.65 -9.56 -2.25
C SER A 157 24.26 -10.34 -1.10
N THR A 158 23.53 -10.55 0.00
CA THR A 158 24.00 -11.30 1.18
C THR A 158 23.33 -12.64 1.29
N SER A 159 24.05 -13.63 1.84
CA SER A 159 23.47 -14.90 2.28
C SER A 159 22.98 -14.84 3.74
N GLY A 160 23.04 -13.68 4.35
CA GLY A 160 22.56 -13.45 5.73
C GLY A 160 21.04 -13.58 5.85
N GLY A 161 20.58 -13.93 7.05
CA GLY A 161 19.15 -13.99 7.35
C GLY A 161 18.50 -12.62 7.55
N PRO A 162 17.19 -12.58 7.81
CA PRO A 162 16.43 -11.35 8.03
C PRO A 162 17.01 -10.38 9.06
N ALA A 163 17.51 -10.87 10.18
CA ALA A 163 18.13 -10.02 11.21
C ALA A 163 19.41 -9.34 10.70
N HIS A 164 20.22 -10.06 9.90
CA HIS A 164 21.40 -9.49 9.27
C HIS A 164 21.04 -8.40 8.26
N VAL A 165 20.01 -8.64 7.44
CA VAL A 165 19.51 -7.66 6.47
C VAL A 165 19.06 -6.38 7.14
N LEU A 166 18.27 -6.45 8.22
CA LEU A 166 17.83 -5.28 8.97
C LEU A 166 18.99 -4.56 9.66
N GLY A 167 19.98 -5.30 10.20
CA GLY A 167 21.18 -4.70 10.81
C GLY A 167 22.08 -4.00 9.80
N ASP A 168 22.21 -4.54 8.58
CA ASP A 168 22.95 -3.89 7.49
C ASP A 168 22.21 -2.66 7.00
N LEU A 169 20.88 -2.71 6.96
CA LEU A 169 20.04 -1.57 6.60
C LEU A 169 20.19 -0.43 7.62
N ASP A 170 20.20 -0.70 8.93
CA ASP A 170 20.47 0.33 9.96
C ASP A 170 21.82 1.02 9.73
N ARG A 171 22.87 0.24 9.45
CA ARG A 171 24.19 0.80 9.14
C ARG A 171 24.21 1.61 7.84
N ALA A 172 23.45 1.17 6.84
CA ALA A 172 23.32 1.90 5.58
C ALA A 172 22.55 3.22 5.75
N ILE A 173 21.48 3.23 6.55
CA ILE A 173 20.74 4.45 6.90
C ILE A 173 21.67 5.52 7.46
N GLU A 174 22.50 5.16 8.44
CA GLU A 174 23.46 6.10 9.03
C GLU A 174 24.59 6.46 8.06
N GLY A 175 25.24 5.46 7.47
CA GLY A 175 26.40 5.67 6.60
C GLY A 175 26.11 6.49 5.34
N LEU A 176 24.90 6.37 4.81
CA LEU A 176 24.42 7.11 3.63
C LEU A 176 23.61 8.36 4.00
N GLN A 177 23.52 8.67 5.30
CA GLN A 177 22.79 9.84 5.81
C GLN A 177 21.31 9.88 5.34
N VAL A 178 20.66 8.73 5.32
CA VAL A 178 19.22 8.66 5.07
C VAL A 178 18.49 9.06 6.34
N HIS A 179 17.94 10.28 6.35
CA HIS A 179 17.24 10.81 7.52
C HIS A 179 15.81 10.29 7.58
N ALA A 180 15.63 9.03 7.98
CA ALA A 180 14.33 8.40 8.09
C ALA A 180 14.26 7.48 9.31
N LEU A 181 13.09 7.46 9.94
CA LEU A 181 12.69 6.44 10.91
C LEU A 181 11.63 5.58 10.24
N ALA A 182 11.72 4.27 10.40
CA ALA A 182 10.76 3.36 9.82
C ALA A 182 10.56 2.11 10.67
N THR A 183 9.37 1.54 10.60
CA THR A 183 9.16 0.15 11.00
C THR A 183 9.42 -0.76 9.80
N ALA A 184 9.93 -1.96 10.03
CA ALA A 184 10.06 -2.95 8.96
C ALA A 184 10.04 -4.38 9.52
N ALA A 185 9.51 -5.30 8.71
CA ALA A 185 9.64 -6.74 8.93
C ALA A 185 10.16 -7.40 7.65
N VAL A 186 11.06 -8.37 7.82
CA VAL A 186 11.60 -9.19 6.74
C VAL A 186 11.33 -10.65 7.06
N ALA A 187 10.73 -11.35 6.11
CA ALA A 187 10.46 -12.78 6.16
C ALA A 187 11.18 -13.47 5.00
N ARG A 188 11.84 -14.58 5.28
CA ARG A 188 12.52 -15.43 4.30
C ARG A 188 11.95 -16.83 4.38
N PHE A 189 11.51 -17.34 3.24
CA PHE A 189 11.00 -18.70 3.07
C PHE A 189 12.04 -19.53 2.37
N GLU A 190 12.47 -20.61 3.00
CA GLU A 190 13.54 -21.46 2.50
C GLU A 190 13.25 -22.93 2.84
N GLN A 191 13.84 -23.86 2.09
CA GLN A 191 13.66 -25.28 2.29
C GLN A 191 14.96 -26.03 2.07
N THR A 192 15.25 -27.01 2.94
CA THR A 192 16.19 -28.09 2.63
C THR A 192 15.45 -29.23 1.92
N SER A 193 16.21 -30.13 1.30
CA SER A 193 15.64 -31.35 0.71
C SER A 193 14.90 -32.20 1.76
N GLU A 194 15.37 -32.17 3.02
CA GLU A 194 14.77 -32.91 4.12
C GLU A 194 13.43 -32.29 4.58
N GLU A 195 13.37 -30.98 4.72
CA GLU A 195 12.13 -30.25 5.06
C GLU A 195 11.09 -30.42 3.96
N ARG A 196 11.50 -30.32 2.70
CA ARG A 196 10.64 -30.62 1.55
C ARG A 196 10.08 -32.04 1.61
N GLY A 197 10.90 -33.02 1.98
CA GLY A 197 10.46 -34.42 2.16
C GLY A 197 9.44 -34.61 3.28
N ARG A 198 9.40 -33.68 4.25
CA ARG A 198 8.40 -33.66 5.33
C ARG A 198 7.17 -32.76 5.02
N GLY A 199 7.14 -32.08 3.88
CA GLY A 199 6.07 -31.14 3.54
C GLY A 199 6.13 -29.85 4.34
N GLU A 200 7.33 -29.38 4.65
CA GLU A 200 7.58 -28.19 5.47
C GLU A 200 8.37 -27.13 4.69
N THR A 201 8.12 -25.87 5.00
CA THR A 201 8.89 -24.70 4.59
C THR A 201 9.36 -23.98 5.85
N ARG A 202 10.63 -23.59 5.90
CA ARG A 202 11.17 -22.81 7.01
C ARG A 202 10.91 -21.34 6.79
N LEU A 203 10.18 -20.71 7.72
CA LEU A 203 10.07 -19.27 7.86
C LEU A 203 11.18 -18.78 8.79
N ARG A 204 12.01 -17.85 8.31
CA ARG A 204 12.88 -17.03 9.15
C ARG A 204 12.40 -15.61 9.06
N TRP A 205 12.33 -14.90 10.19
CA TRP A 205 11.91 -13.49 10.16
C TRP A 205 12.60 -12.65 11.23
N SER A 206 12.61 -11.36 10.98
CA SER A 206 13.07 -10.34 11.92
C SER A 206 12.20 -9.10 11.77
N SER A 207 12.01 -8.37 12.85
CA SER A 207 11.23 -7.14 12.90
C SER A 207 12.05 -5.99 13.46
N ALA A 208 11.80 -4.79 12.98
CA ALA A 208 12.29 -3.52 13.48
C ALA A 208 11.12 -2.64 13.87
N GLY A 209 10.46 -2.94 15.01
CA GLY A 209 9.32 -2.18 15.53
C GLY A 209 8.02 -2.33 14.73
N HIS A 210 7.95 -3.28 13.79
CA HIS A 210 6.80 -3.50 12.92
C HIS A 210 5.73 -4.37 13.60
N PRO A 211 4.43 -4.22 13.24
CA PRO A 211 3.38 -5.09 13.72
C PRO A 211 3.70 -6.59 13.58
N PRO A 212 3.19 -7.45 14.48
CA PRO A 212 3.53 -8.87 14.47
C PRO A 212 2.99 -9.57 13.23
N LEU A 213 3.78 -10.47 12.64
CA LEU A 213 3.32 -11.36 11.58
C LEU A 213 2.26 -12.32 12.13
N MET A 214 1.41 -12.82 11.25
CA MET A 214 0.45 -13.88 11.60
C MET A 214 0.67 -15.11 10.73
N VAL A 215 0.45 -16.28 11.30
CA VAL A 215 0.45 -17.56 10.60
C VAL A 215 -0.90 -18.22 10.78
N LEU A 216 -1.55 -18.53 9.67
CA LEU A 216 -2.70 -19.41 9.63
C LEU A 216 -2.21 -20.81 9.25
N ALA A 217 -2.37 -21.76 10.13
CA ALA A 217 -2.03 -23.15 9.89
C ALA A 217 -3.10 -23.85 9.03
N PRO A 218 -2.78 -24.99 8.37
CA PRO A 218 -3.73 -25.73 7.53
C PRO A 218 -4.97 -26.24 8.29
N ASP A 219 -4.88 -26.39 9.59
CA ASP A 219 -5.99 -26.80 10.47
C ASP A 219 -6.91 -25.65 10.89
N GLY A 220 -6.63 -24.42 10.40
CA GLY A 220 -7.39 -23.22 10.73
C GLY A 220 -6.88 -22.47 11.98
N GLY A 221 -5.88 -22.99 12.67
CA GLY A 221 -5.27 -22.33 13.82
C GLY A 221 -4.52 -21.06 13.41
N VAL A 222 -4.72 -19.95 14.12
CA VAL A 222 -4.01 -18.69 13.87
C VAL A 222 -3.02 -18.43 15.00
N GLN A 223 -1.77 -18.20 14.65
CA GLN A 223 -0.71 -17.81 15.56
C GLN A 223 -0.23 -16.39 15.24
N VAL A 224 -0.23 -15.51 16.24
CA VAL A 224 0.39 -14.18 16.15
C VAL A 224 1.85 -14.31 16.58
N LEU A 225 2.78 -13.96 15.69
CA LEU A 225 4.22 -14.08 15.92
C LEU A 225 4.75 -12.79 16.59
N ALA A 226 4.32 -12.57 17.83
CA ALA A 226 4.77 -11.45 18.62
C ALA A 226 6.14 -11.75 19.26
N THR A 227 7.02 -10.73 19.33
CA THR A 227 8.24 -10.77 20.13
C THR A 227 7.94 -10.35 21.57
N GLU A 228 8.64 -10.91 22.55
CA GLU A 228 8.45 -10.53 23.98
C GLU A 228 8.68 -9.05 24.26
N ARG A 229 9.49 -8.41 23.45
CA ARG A 229 9.74 -6.95 23.48
C ARG A 229 9.79 -6.45 22.04
N ALA A 230 9.14 -5.33 21.79
CA ALA A 230 9.26 -4.63 20.51
C ALA A 230 10.72 -4.25 20.26
N ASP A 231 11.22 -4.56 19.07
CA ASP A 231 12.54 -4.13 18.62
C ASP A 231 12.49 -2.64 18.24
N LEU A 232 13.65 -1.98 18.28
CA LEU A 232 13.78 -0.58 17.87
C LEU A 232 13.43 -0.44 16.36
N MET A 233 12.79 0.67 16.02
CA MET A 233 12.59 1.07 14.63
C MET A 233 13.95 1.23 13.91
N LEU A 234 13.93 1.14 12.60
CA LEU A 234 15.06 1.47 11.74
C LEU A 234 15.42 2.95 11.88
N GLY A 235 16.71 3.25 11.83
CA GLY A 235 17.25 4.60 11.93
C GLY A 235 17.35 5.17 13.35
N VAL A 236 16.86 4.46 14.39
CA VAL A 236 16.99 4.89 15.79
C VAL A 236 18.42 4.66 16.30
N HIS A 237 19.01 3.53 15.98
CA HIS A 237 20.36 3.17 16.43
C HIS A 237 21.05 2.26 15.41
N PRO A 238 22.22 2.67 14.86
CA PRO A 238 22.86 1.97 13.74
C PRO A 238 23.40 0.58 14.08
N THR A 239 23.60 0.30 15.37
CA THR A 239 24.07 -1.00 15.87
C THR A 239 23.02 -1.71 16.72
N ALA A 240 21.73 -1.45 16.47
CA ALA A 240 20.65 -2.17 17.13
C ALA A 240 20.80 -3.68 16.93
N ALA A 241 20.74 -4.44 18.03
CA ALA A 241 20.77 -5.89 17.95
C ALA A 241 19.42 -6.38 17.36
N ARG A 242 19.45 -6.92 16.15
CA ARG A 242 18.29 -7.51 15.51
C ARG A 242 18.17 -8.99 15.85
N LYS A 243 16.99 -9.42 16.24
CA LYS A 243 16.72 -10.82 16.58
C LYS A 243 16.11 -11.54 15.39
N GLU A 244 16.58 -12.76 15.16
CA GLU A 244 15.98 -13.63 14.16
C GLU A 244 15.16 -14.72 14.86
N GLN A 245 13.99 -14.96 14.30
CA GLN A 245 13.10 -16.05 14.70
C GLN A 245 13.02 -17.08 13.58
N VAL A 246 12.79 -18.32 13.93
CA VAL A 246 12.68 -19.43 12.97
C VAL A 246 11.51 -20.30 13.33
N LEU A 247 10.68 -20.62 12.34
CA LEU A 247 9.51 -21.48 12.51
C LEU A 247 9.37 -22.43 11.30
N PRO A 248 9.35 -23.75 11.48
CA PRO A 248 8.94 -24.66 10.45
C PRO A 248 7.42 -24.57 10.24
N LEU A 249 6.99 -24.43 9.00
CA LEU A 249 5.59 -24.30 8.61
C LEU A 249 5.20 -25.48 7.69
N PRO A 250 4.13 -26.22 8.00
CA PRO A 250 3.61 -27.21 7.07
C PRO A 250 3.04 -26.53 5.80
N TRP A 251 3.09 -27.22 4.68
CA TRP A 251 2.43 -26.78 3.46
C TRP A 251 0.94 -26.55 3.68
N GLY A 252 0.37 -25.55 3.02
CA GLY A 252 -0.98 -25.05 3.26
C GLY A 252 -1.04 -23.90 4.28
N SER A 253 0.04 -23.67 5.04
CA SER A 253 0.10 -22.49 5.91
C SER A 253 0.09 -21.20 5.11
N THR A 254 -0.57 -20.16 5.67
CA THR A 254 -0.55 -18.79 5.12
C THR A 254 0.12 -17.86 6.13
N VAL A 255 1.14 -17.11 5.67
CA VAL A 255 1.82 -16.09 6.45
C VAL A 255 1.33 -14.71 6.02
N LEU A 256 0.93 -13.88 6.97
CA LEU A 256 0.41 -12.54 6.74
C LEU A 256 1.34 -11.49 7.36
N LEU A 257 1.75 -10.52 6.55
CA LEU A 257 2.45 -9.30 6.94
C LEU A 257 1.56 -8.10 6.60
N TYR A 258 1.52 -7.10 7.46
CA TYR A 258 0.63 -5.95 7.27
C TYR A 258 1.16 -4.73 8.03
N THR A 259 0.86 -3.53 7.54
CA THR A 259 1.16 -2.27 8.22
C THR A 259 0.08 -1.92 9.24
N ASP A 260 0.42 -1.05 10.16
CA ASP A 260 -0.47 -0.63 11.26
C ASP A 260 -1.76 0.01 10.77
N GLY A 261 -1.74 0.71 9.61
CA GLY A 261 -2.95 1.23 8.97
C GLY A 261 -4.06 0.21 8.74
N LEU A 262 -3.76 -1.11 8.71
CA LEU A 262 -4.79 -2.15 8.66
C LEU A 262 -5.44 -2.40 10.02
N VAL A 263 -4.71 -2.30 11.13
CA VAL A 263 -5.13 -2.72 12.47
C VAL A 263 -5.36 -1.56 13.44
N GLU A 264 -4.77 -0.39 13.19
CA GLU A 264 -4.87 0.79 14.04
C GLU A 264 -5.73 1.89 13.39
N GLY A 265 -6.56 2.57 14.17
CA GLY A 265 -7.39 3.68 13.71
C GLY A 265 -8.25 4.27 14.82
N PRO A 266 -9.05 5.30 14.50
CA PRO A 266 -9.88 5.96 15.51
C PRO A 266 -10.78 4.98 16.26
N GLY A 267 -10.54 4.86 17.58
CA GLY A 267 -11.32 3.96 18.46
C GLY A 267 -10.96 2.48 18.36
N LEU A 268 -9.91 2.12 17.63
CA LEU A 268 -9.40 0.75 17.54
C LEU A 268 -7.91 0.73 17.93
N PRO A 269 -7.58 0.45 19.19
CA PRO A 269 -6.18 0.25 19.62
C PRO A 269 -5.52 -0.90 18.89
N LEU A 270 -4.19 -0.82 18.72
CA LEU A 270 -3.39 -1.80 17.97
C LEU A 270 -3.66 -3.24 18.43
N ASP A 271 -3.65 -3.52 19.73
CA ASP A 271 -3.84 -4.88 20.24
C ASP A 271 -5.24 -5.45 19.91
N ASP A 272 -6.29 -4.61 19.98
CA ASP A 272 -7.66 -5.00 19.63
C ASP A 272 -7.77 -5.23 18.11
N GLY A 273 -7.11 -4.39 17.32
CA GLY A 273 -7.02 -4.53 15.86
C GLY A 273 -6.30 -5.82 15.44
N VAL A 274 -5.18 -6.13 16.08
CA VAL A 274 -4.43 -7.38 15.87
C VAL A 274 -5.30 -8.60 16.23
N ALA A 275 -5.98 -8.57 17.37
CA ALA A 275 -6.87 -9.67 17.78
C ALA A 275 -8.05 -9.85 16.79
N ARG A 276 -8.63 -8.75 16.32
CA ARG A 276 -9.71 -8.77 15.31
C ARG A 276 -9.22 -9.34 13.98
N LEU A 277 -8.02 -8.91 13.50
CA LEU A 277 -7.44 -9.42 12.27
C LEU A 277 -7.16 -10.92 12.37
N ALA A 278 -6.63 -11.40 13.50
CA ALA A 278 -6.40 -12.82 13.73
C ALA A 278 -7.72 -13.63 13.68
N GLY A 279 -8.80 -13.13 14.27
CA GLY A 279 -10.12 -13.76 14.20
C GLY A 279 -10.64 -13.85 12.75
N LEU A 280 -10.53 -12.77 11.99
CA LEU A 280 -10.93 -12.73 10.57
C LEU A 280 -10.08 -13.65 9.69
N LEU A 281 -8.77 -13.72 9.97
CA LEU A 281 -7.86 -14.61 9.24
C LEU A 281 -8.26 -16.08 9.42
N GLY A 282 -8.62 -16.49 10.64
CA GLY A 282 -9.14 -17.84 10.89
C GLY A 282 -10.48 -18.12 10.22
N GLU A 283 -11.42 -17.15 10.26
CA GLU A 283 -12.74 -17.27 9.61
C GLU A 283 -12.65 -17.41 8.08
N LEU A 284 -11.72 -16.70 7.46
CA LEU A 284 -11.62 -16.57 6.00
C LEU A 284 -10.58 -17.49 5.37
N GLY A 285 -9.88 -18.30 6.15
CA GLY A 285 -8.68 -19.03 5.75
C GLY A 285 -8.80 -19.97 4.55
N ASP A 286 -10.00 -20.55 4.34
CA ASP A 286 -10.28 -21.47 3.23
C ASP A 286 -10.44 -20.80 1.87
N ARG A 287 -10.45 -19.46 1.82
CA ARG A 287 -10.65 -18.72 0.58
C ARG A 287 -9.39 -18.71 -0.30
N PRO A 288 -9.54 -18.53 -1.62
CA PRO A 288 -8.42 -18.18 -2.49
C PRO A 288 -7.63 -16.98 -1.92
N LEU A 289 -6.29 -17.02 -2.02
CA LEU A 289 -5.42 -16.06 -1.32
C LEU A 289 -5.75 -14.60 -1.67
N ALA A 290 -6.00 -14.33 -2.94
CA ALA A 290 -6.38 -12.98 -3.38
C ALA A 290 -7.70 -12.52 -2.76
N GLU A 291 -8.72 -13.40 -2.70
CA GLU A 291 -10.01 -13.10 -2.09
C GLU A 291 -9.90 -12.92 -0.57
N LEU A 292 -9.09 -13.74 0.09
CA LEU A 292 -8.76 -13.59 1.50
C LEU A 292 -8.24 -12.18 1.79
N CYS A 293 -7.24 -11.71 1.03
CA CYS A 293 -6.68 -10.37 1.19
C CYS A 293 -7.75 -9.28 1.00
N ASP A 294 -8.59 -9.38 -0.04
CA ASP A 294 -9.67 -8.42 -0.31
C ASP A 294 -10.67 -8.36 0.84
N GLN A 295 -11.08 -9.51 1.36
CA GLN A 295 -12.02 -9.59 2.47
C GLN A 295 -11.43 -9.08 3.80
N LEU A 296 -10.15 -9.37 4.06
CA LEU A 296 -9.47 -8.83 5.24
C LEU A 296 -9.45 -7.31 5.21
N VAL A 297 -9.03 -6.70 4.11
CA VAL A 297 -9.02 -5.24 3.96
C VAL A 297 -10.43 -4.67 4.10
N ALA A 298 -11.42 -5.21 3.38
CA ALA A 298 -12.79 -4.70 3.40
C ALA A 298 -13.44 -4.77 4.80
N ARG A 299 -13.18 -5.86 5.56
CA ARG A 299 -13.76 -6.04 6.89
C ARG A 299 -13.01 -5.30 7.98
N MET A 300 -11.71 -5.11 7.84
CA MET A 300 -10.92 -4.31 8.79
C MET A 300 -11.16 -2.81 8.59
N ARG A 301 -11.36 -2.36 7.35
CA ARG A 301 -11.50 -0.94 6.97
C ARG A 301 -12.74 -0.66 6.11
N PRO A 302 -13.97 -0.86 6.64
CA PRO A 302 -15.20 -0.76 5.86
C PRO A 302 -15.51 0.65 5.32
N GLY A 303 -14.84 1.69 5.82
CA GLY A 303 -14.99 3.07 5.37
C GLY A 303 -13.74 3.65 4.69
N GLY A 304 -12.77 2.81 4.37
CA GLY A 304 -11.42 3.24 3.98
C GLY A 304 -10.51 3.42 5.22
N SER A 305 -9.25 3.75 5.00
CA SER A 305 -8.28 4.00 6.07
C SER A 305 -7.88 5.47 6.12
N GLU A 306 -7.59 6.00 7.32
CA GLU A 306 -6.99 7.33 7.50
C GLU A 306 -5.49 7.31 7.21
N ASP A 307 -4.88 6.12 7.25
CA ASP A 307 -3.49 5.84 6.90
C ASP A 307 -3.43 4.85 5.74
N ASP A 308 -2.27 4.74 5.10
CA ASP A 308 -2.03 3.73 4.07
C ASP A 308 -2.13 2.33 4.65
N VAL A 309 -2.45 1.37 3.82
CA VAL A 309 -2.50 -0.05 4.20
C VAL A 309 -1.71 -0.85 3.19
N ALA A 310 -0.65 -1.49 3.64
CA ALA A 310 0.02 -2.54 2.91
C ALA A 310 -0.27 -3.90 3.55
N LEU A 311 -0.53 -4.90 2.72
CA LEU A 311 -0.79 -6.27 3.14
C LEU A 311 -0.09 -7.23 2.17
N VAL A 312 0.67 -8.17 2.72
CA VAL A 312 1.27 -9.27 1.96
C VAL A 312 0.88 -10.58 2.59
N ALA A 313 0.32 -11.47 1.79
CA ALA A 313 0.00 -12.83 2.20
C ALA A 313 0.81 -13.83 1.36
N VAL A 314 1.40 -14.83 2.02
CA VAL A 314 2.17 -15.90 1.39
C VAL A 314 1.56 -17.22 1.80
N ARG A 315 1.01 -17.98 0.84
CA ARG A 315 0.48 -19.34 1.07
C ARG A 315 1.45 -20.38 0.53
N LEU A 316 1.89 -21.25 1.40
CA LEU A 316 2.86 -22.30 1.08
C LEU A 316 2.19 -23.48 0.41
N HIS A 317 2.84 -24.04 -0.61
CA HIS A 317 2.39 -25.25 -1.31
C HIS A 317 3.57 -26.11 -1.74
N PRO A 318 3.35 -27.38 -2.15
CA PRO A 318 4.39 -28.19 -2.75
C PRO A 318 5.02 -27.53 -3.97
N GLU A 319 6.30 -27.83 -4.26
CA GLU A 319 6.94 -27.42 -5.52
C GLU A 319 6.36 -28.22 -6.70
N ASP A 320 5.16 -27.84 -7.12
CA ASP A 320 4.43 -28.48 -8.23
C ASP A 320 4.41 -27.63 -9.51
N ARG A 321 5.04 -26.45 -9.47
CA ARG A 321 5.12 -25.48 -10.58
C ARG A 321 6.54 -25.38 -11.12
N PRO A 322 6.70 -25.06 -12.42
CA PRO A 322 8.02 -24.76 -12.97
C PRO A 322 8.66 -23.58 -12.23
N ARG A 323 9.94 -23.72 -11.89
CA ARG A 323 10.70 -22.64 -11.26
C ARG A 323 10.80 -21.45 -12.19
N PRO A 324 10.47 -20.21 -11.73
CA PRO A 324 10.59 -19.03 -12.55
C PRO A 324 12.06 -18.72 -12.90
N PRO A 325 12.34 -18.19 -14.10
CA PRO A 325 13.71 -17.90 -14.56
C PRO A 325 14.49 -16.95 -13.64
N GLU A 326 13.80 -16.05 -12.97
CA GLU A 326 14.34 -15.08 -12.03
C GLU A 326 14.96 -15.72 -10.80
N ALA A 327 14.53 -16.91 -10.45
CA ALA A 327 15.05 -17.67 -9.30
C ALA A 327 16.45 -18.27 -9.53
N GLY A 328 16.98 -18.18 -10.76
CA GLY A 328 18.26 -18.80 -11.09
C GLY A 328 18.28 -20.35 -10.93
N PRO A 329 19.45 -20.98 -10.97
CA PRO A 329 19.54 -22.43 -10.81
C PRO A 329 19.14 -22.87 -9.41
N THR A 330 18.53 -24.05 -9.28
CA THR A 330 18.16 -24.63 -7.98
C THR A 330 19.40 -24.96 -7.16
N ILE A 331 19.82 -24.05 -6.31
CA ILE A 331 20.84 -24.27 -5.30
C ILE A 331 20.08 -24.36 -3.97
N VAL A 332 19.63 -25.55 -3.63
CA VAL A 332 19.11 -25.81 -2.29
C VAL A 332 20.33 -25.96 -1.37
N PRO A 333 20.52 -25.11 -0.35
CA PRO A 333 21.60 -25.28 0.60
C PRO A 333 21.52 -26.68 1.21
N ARG A 334 22.60 -27.44 1.18
CA ARG A 334 22.64 -28.78 1.81
C ARG A 334 22.46 -28.68 3.32
N VAL A 335 22.89 -27.58 3.89
CA VAL A 335 22.76 -27.27 5.32
C VAL A 335 22.39 -25.80 5.44
N LEU A 336 21.27 -25.51 6.08
CA LEU A 336 20.93 -24.13 6.43
C LEU A 336 21.84 -23.67 7.58
N PRO A 337 22.25 -22.38 7.61
CA PRO A 337 23.10 -21.89 8.68
C PRO A 337 22.43 -22.11 10.04
N PRO A 338 23.19 -22.42 11.09
CA PRO A 338 22.65 -22.54 12.44
C PRO A 338 21.93 -21.26 12.84
N VAL A 339 20.85 -21.42 13.58
CA VAL A 339 20.11 -20.31 14.19
C VAL A 339 21.03 -19.75 15.28
N GLY A 340 21.46 -18.49 15.12
CA GLY A 340 22.27 -17.77 16.11
C GLY A 340 21.39 -17.24 17.24
#